data_eda3e04b8855ff255f953695729e6ceb
#
_entry.id   eda3e04b8855ff255f953695729e6ceb
#
_cell.length_a   1.000
_cell.length_b   1.000
_cell.length_c   1.000
_cell.angle_alpha   90.00
_cell.angle_beta   90.00
_cell.angle_gamma   90.00
#
_symmetry.space_group_name_H-M   'P 1'
#
loop_
_entity.id
_entity.type
_entity.pdbx_description
1 polymer ?
#
loop_
_entity_poly.entity_id
_entity_poly.type
_entity_poly.pdbx_seq_one_letter_code
_entity_poly.pdbx_strand_id
1 'polypeptide(L)'
;MTNLFTRLKNTITADLHEAMDQKEKKNPIALLNQYLRQCEQETEKVRKLLERQYTLKDEFTREYHQAMELAEKRKYQAEVASKAGETELYQFASAEHQQYADRASRLSASLEQVIEQLGDLERKYEEMKHKLKDMHLRRMDLMGRENVTRANIRINQVLDSNTYSDKSYSKFKDIENYLDRLEHQVNSSFYRNTIDSRIAQIEKEMKLEESKSI
;
A
#
# COMPACT_ATOMS: atom_id res chain seq x y z
N MET A 1 -3.78 22.47 -5.65
CA MET A 1 -3.38 21.28 -6.44
C MET A 1 -4.43 20.21 -6.20
N THR A 2 -5.20 19.87 -7.22
CA THR A 2 -6.21 18.80 -7.12
C THR A 2 -5.49 17.48 -6.92
N ASN A 3 -5.72 16.88 -5.74
CA ASN A 3 -5.14 15.61 -5.32
C ASN A 3 -5.28 14.55 -6.42
N LEU A 4 -4.17 13.87 -6.77
CA LEU A 4 -4.13 12.75 -7.73
C LEU A 4 -5.23 11.70 -7.39
N PHE A 5 -5.53 11.56 -6.11
CA PHE A 5 -6.57 10.70 -5.58
C PHE A 5 -7.99 11.20 -5.88
N THR A 6 -8.22 12.51 -5.87
CA THR A 6 -9.51 13.09 -6.26
C THR A 6 -9.72 12.97 -7.77
N ARG A 7 -8.66 13.07 -8.58
CA ARG A 7 -8.71 12.80 -10.01
C ARG A 7 -8.98 11.33 -10.29
N LEU A 8 -8.28 10.41 -9.63
CA LEU A 8 -8.51 8.97 -9.76
C LEU A 8 -9.93 8.58 -9.33
N LYS A 9 -10.40 9.10 -8.19
CA LYS A 9 -11.77 8.91 -7.72
C LYS A 9 -12.79 9.45 -8.72
N ASN A 10 -12.58 10.66 -9.25
CA ASN A 10 -13.51 11.29 -10.19
C ASN A 10 -13.47 10.62 -11.57
N THR A 11 -12.31 10.15 -12.02
CA THR A 11 -12.19 9.38 -13.28
C THR A 11 -12.88 8.01 -13.13
N ILE A 12 -12.64 7.30 -12.01
CA ILE A 12 -13.30 6.00 -11.76
C ILE A 12 -14.81 6.17 -11.59
N THR A 13 -15.29 7.23 -10.92
CA THR A 13 -16.74 7.45 -10.73
C THR A 13 -17.41 8.01 -11.97
N ALA A 14 -16.77 8.90 -12.72
CA ALA A 14 -17.30 9.46 -13.98
C ALA A 14 -17.30 8.40 -15.09
N ASP A 15 -16.18 7.69 -15.29
CA ASP A 15 -16.10 6.58 -16.25
C ASP A 15 -17.03 5.43 -15.88
N LEU A 16 -17.22 5.16 -14.56
CA LEU A 16 -18.17 4.15 -14.12
C LEU A 16 -19.62 4.55 -14.45
N HIS A 17 -20.00 5.82 -14.22
CA HIS A 17 -21.34 6.30 -14.56
C HIS A 17 -21.59 6.37 -16.07
N GLU A 18 -20.63 6.86 -16.83
CA GLU A 18 -20.76 7.01 -18.30
C GLU A 18 -20.63 5.67 -19.05
N ALA A 19 -19.77 4.76 -18.57
CA ALA A 19 -19.69 3.40 -19.10
C ALA A 19 -20.88 2.53 -18.67
N MET A 20 -21.43 2.77 -17.47
CA MET A 20 -22.67 2.14 -17.02
C MET A 20 -23.84 2.45 -17.95
N ASP A 21 -24.00 3.67 -18.41
CA ASP A 21 -25.15 4.05 -19.26
C ASP A 21 -25.13 3.48 -20.68
N GLN A 22 -23.96 3.18 -21.28
CA GLN A 22 -23.88 2.76 -22.67
C GLN A 22 -23.42 1.31 -22.93
N LYS A 23 -22.61 0.69 -22.06
CA LYS A 23 -22.07 -0.69 -22.24
C LYS A 23 -22.54 -1.70 -21.21
N GLU A 24 -23.27 -1.30 -20.20
CA GLU A 24 -23.61 -2.11 -19.04
C GLU A 24 -24.49 -3.31 -19.25
N LYS A 25 -25.20 -3.35 -20.36
CA LYS A 25 -26.11 -4.48 -20.60
C LYS A 25 -25.42 -5.82 -20.90
N LYS A 26 -24.07 -5.85 -21.09
CA LYS A 26 -23.43 -7.09 -21.55
C LYS A 26 -22.51 -7.78 -20.52
N ASN A 27 -21.76 -7.10 -19.64
CA ASN A 27 -20.98 -7.79 -18.61
C ASN A 27 -20.38 -6.85 -17.51
N PRO A 28 -21.15 -6.47 -16.49
CA PRO A 28 -20.69 -5.56 -15.43
C PRO A 28 -19.53 -6.14 -14.62
N ILE A 29 -19.44 -7.46 -14.47
CA ILE A 29 -18.37 -8.13 -13.72
C ILE A 29 -17.04 -8.03 -14.47
N ALA A 30 -17.04 -8.13 -15.82
CA ALA A 30 -15.82 -7.99 -16.59
C ALA A 30 -15.22 -6.57 -16.45
N LEU A 31 -16.07 -5.53 -16.47
CA LEU A 31 -15.67 -4.15 -16.27
C LEU A 31 -15.10 -3.95 -14.86
N LEU A 32 -15.79 -4.43 -13.82
CA LEU A 32 -15.32 -4.36 -12.44
C LEU A 32 -13.98 -5.09 -12.25
N ASN A 33 -13.77 -6.24 -12.87
CA ASN A 33 -12.50 -6.94 -12.87
C ASN A 33 -11.36 -6.13 -13.51
N GLN A 34 -11.64 -5.39 -14.59
CA GLN A 34 -10.66 -4.50 -15.22
C GLN A 34 -10.26 -3.36 -14.27
N TYR A 35 -11.23 -2.70 -13.64
CA TYR A 35 -10.95 -1.63 -12.67
C TYR A 35 -10.19 -2.14 -11.45
N LEU A 36 -10.54 -3.30 -10.92
CA LEU A 36 -9.79 -3.92 -9.81
C LEU A 36 -8.33 -4.12 -10.15
N ARG A 37 -8.02 -4.67 -11.33
CA ARG A 37 -6.64 -4.84 -11.79
C ARG A 37 -5.89 -3.51 -11.90
N GLN A 38 -6.55 -2.46 -12.39
CA GLN A 38 -5.95 -1.13 -12.45
C GLN A 38 -5.67 -0.57 -11.03
N CYS A 39 -6.62 -0.70 -10.11
CA CYS A 39 -6.45 -0.29 -8.72
C CYS A 39 -5.32 -1.06 -8.02
N GLU A 40 -5.20 -2.37 -8.26
CA GLU A 40 -4.09 -3.20 -7.76
C GLU A 40 -2.75 -2.70 -8.27
N GLN A 41 -2.64 -2.39 -9.57
CA GLN A 41 -1.42 -1.86 -10.18
C GLN A 41 -1.04 -0.48 -9.61
N GLU A 42 -2.02 0.41 -9.42
CA GLU A 42 -1.76 1.73 -8.84
C GLU A 42 -1.36 1.62 -7.35
N THR A 43 -1.98 0.73 -6.59
CA THR A 43 -1.61 0.46 -5.20
C THR A 43 -0.17 -0.05 -5.11
N GLU A 44 0.24 -0.93 -6.02
CA GLU A 44 1.62 -1.43 -6.09
C GLU A 44 2.63 -0.34 -6.46
N LYS A 45 2.26 0.60 -7.34
CA LYS A 45 3.11 1.77 -7.64
C LYS A 45 3.30 2.65 -6.41
N VAL A 46 2.23 2.89 -5.66
CA VAL A 46 2.30 3.66 -4.40
C VAL A 46 3.19 2.96 -3.37
N ARG A 47 3.10 1.65 -3.24
CA ARG A 47 3.98 0.86 -2.37
C ARG A 47 5.45 1.09 -2.71
N LYS A 48 5.82 1.05 -4.00
CA LYS A 48 7.19 1.31 -4.45
C LYS A 48 7.66 2.74 -4.18
N LEU A 49 6.76 3.72 -4.28
CA LEU A 49 7.07 5.09 -3.93
C LEU A 49 7.30 5.26 -2.42
N LEU A 50 6.51 4.56 -1.62
CA LEU A 50 6.67 4.52 -0.16
C LEU A 50 8.04 3.94 0.23
N GLU A 51 8.45 2.82 -0.37
CA GLU A 51 9.77 2.21 -0.15
C GLU A 51 10.92 3.17 -0.49
N ARG A 52 10.80 3.90 -1.60
CA ARG A 52 11.80 4.93 -1.96
C ARG A 52 11.85 6.07 -0.94
N GLN A 53 10.70 6.47 -0.39
CA GLN A 53 10.65 7.50 0.63
C GLN A 53 11.28 7.05 1.96
N TYR A 54 11.15 5.77 2.34
CA TYR A 54 11.87 5.19 3.46
C TYR A 54 13.38 5.24 3.24
N THR A 55 13.85 4.83 2.08
CA THR A 55 15.29 4.91 1.73
C THR A 55 15.80 6.34 1.85
N LEU A 56 15.04 7.31 1.34
CA LEU A 56 15.40 8.73 1.43
C LEU A 56 15.47 9.22 2.89
N LYS A 57 14.52 8.82 3.73
CA LYS A 57 14.55 9.11 5.18
C LYS A 57 15.82 8.57 5.83
N ASP A 58 16.19 7.33 5.51
CA ASP A 58 17.38 6.69 6.08
C ASP A 58 18.68 7.38 5.62
N GLU A 59 18.72 7.82 4.35
CA GLU A 59 19.85 8.62 3.83
C GLU A 59 19.96 9.96 4.54
N PHE A 60 18.88 10.73 4.70
CA PHE A 60 18.90 11.99 5.45
C PHE A 60 19.30 11.79 6.91
N THR A 61 18.83 10.72 7.54
CA THR A 61 19.18 10.39 8.92
C THR A 61 20.68 10.15 9.06
N ARG A 62 21.28 9.38 8.16
CA ARG A 62 22.71 9.10 8.15
C ARG A 62 23.53 10.37 7.93
N GLU A 63 23.19 11.16 6.93
CA GLU A 63 23.88 12.42 6.62
C GLU A 63 23.77 13.44 7.75
N TYR A 64 22.61 13.52 8.41
CA TYR A 64 22.42 14.35 9.60
C TYR A 64 23.38 13.95 10.74
N HIS A 65 23.44 12.66 11.07
CA HIS A 65 24.33 12.18 12.12
C HIS A 65 25.81 12.44 11.80
N GLN A 66 26.23 12.24 10.55
CA GLN A 66 27.60 12.54 10.13
C GLN A 66 27.92 14.05 10.25
N ALA A 67 26.99 14.90 9.84
CA ALA A 67 27.18 16.36 9.96
C ALA A 67 27.27 16.80 11.42
N MET A 68 26.44 16.24 12.31
CA MET A 68 26.49 16.50 13.75
C MET A 68 27.82 16.05 14.37
N GLU A 69 28.27 14.84 14.07
CA GLU A 69 29.54 14.30 14.57
C GLU A 69 30.72 15.17 14.12
N LEU A 70 30.75 15.58 12.88
CA LEU A 70 31.79 16.46 12.35
C LEU A 70 31.74 17.86 12.99
N ALA A 71 30.55 18.41 13.23
CA ALA A 71 30.39 19.69 13.92
C ALA A 71 30.97 19.62 15.34
N GLU A 72 30.59 18.60 16.11
CA GLU A 72 31.14 18.44 17.48
C GLU A 72 32.65 18.21 17.49
N LYS A 73 33.18 17.41 16.57
CA LYS A 73 34.63 17.22 16.41
C LYS A 73 35.35 18.53 16.12
N ARG A 74 34.84 19.34 15.20
CA ARG A 74 35.46 20.64 14.85
C ARG A 74 35.35 21.68 15.99
N LYS A 75 34.25 21.68 16.73
CA LYS A 75 34.06 22.46 17.92
C LYS A 75 35.15 22.15 18.96
N TYR A 76 35.34 20.87 19.30
CA TYR A 76 36.38 20.43 20.22
C TYR A 76 37.78 20.84 19.73
N GLN A 77 38.09 20.69 18.44
CA GLN A 77 39.38 21.10 17.87
C GLN A 77 39.59 22.60 17.95
N ALA A 78 38.55 23.41 17.73
CA ALA A 78 38.64 24.86 17.93
C ALA A 78 38.95 25.24 19.38
N GLU A 79 38.30 24.57 20.34
CA GLU A 79 38.59 24.79 21.77
C GLU A 79 40.03 24.44 22.14
N VAL A 80 40.58 23.35 21.63
CA VAL A 80 41.98 22.94 21.82
C VAL A 80 42.94 23.95 21.20
N ALA A 81 42.70 24.38 19.95
CA ALA A 81 43.51 25.36 19.25
C ALA A 81 43.52 26.73 19.99
N SER A 82 42.37 27.14 20.53
CA SER A 82 42.23 28.35 21.33
C SER A 82 43.08 28.29 22.62
N LYS A 83 43.03 27.14 23.33
CA LYS A 83 43.84 26.92 24.53
C LYS A 83 45.34 26.87 24.25
N ALA A 84 45.74 26.42 23.07
CA ALA A 84 47.14 26.37 22.65
C ALA A 84 47.66 27.71 22.09
N GLY A 85 46.80 28.71 21.89
CA GLY A 85 47.16 29.98 21.28
C GLY A 85 47.33 29.96 19.76
N GLU A 86 46.90 28.87 19.12
CA GLU A 86 47.02 28.65 17.66
C GLU A 86 45.88 29.32 16.90
N THR A 87 46.03 30.62 16.62
CA THR A 87 44.96 31.47 16.08
C THR A 87 44.47 31.00 14.69
N GLU A 88 45.36 30.58 13.79
CA GLU A 88 44.97 30.15 12.45
C GLU A 88 44.18 28.83 12.50
N LEU A 89 44.61 27.86 13.31
CA LEU A 89 43.91 26.61 13.51
C LEU A 89 42.56 26.83 14.17
N TYR A 90 42.46 27.75 15.13
CA TYR A 90 41.19 28.13 15.74
C TYR A 90 40.19 28.68 14.70
N GLN A 91 40.64 29.63 13.88
CA GLN A 91 39.78 30.23 12.85
C GLN A 91 39.30 29.18 11.87
N PHE A 92 40.18 28.30 11.37
CA PHE A 92 39.83 27.23 10.46
C PHE A 92 38.82 26.25 11.10
N ALA A 93 39.09 25.74 12.28
CA ALA A 93 38.23 24.79 12.96
C ALA A 93 36.86 25.38 13.30
N SER A 94 36.83 26.68 13.70
CA SER A 94 35.58 27.39 13.98
C SER A 94 34.73 27.60 12.69
N ALA A 95 35.37 27.95 11.57
CA ALA A 95 34.67 28.07 10.28
C ALA A 95 34.08 26.74 9.81
N GLU A 96 34.83 25.65 9.92
CA GLU A 96 34.31 24.31 9.59
C GLU A 96 33.21 23.86 10.54
N HIS A 97 33.35 24.11 11.86
CA HIS A 97 32.28 23.85 12.82
C HIS A 97 30.97 24.51 12.36
N GLN A 98 31.02 25.81 12.03
CA GLN A 98 29.83 26.53 11.57
C GLN A 98 29.23 25.91 10.31
N GLN A 99 30.05 25.53 9.32
CA GLN A 99 29.56 24.88 8.10
C GLN A 99 28.87 23.54 8.36
N TYR A 100 29.44 22.71 9.23
CA TYR A 100 28.81 21.42 9.58
C TYR A 100 27.56 21.60 10.45
N ALA A 101 27.54 22.57 11.36
CA ALA A 101 26.36 22.91 12.15
C ALA A 101 25.20 23.39 11.25
N ASP A 102 25.49 24.28 10.29
CA ASP A 102 24.50 24.76 9.34
C ASP A 102 23.98 23.63 8.42
N ARG A 103 24.88 22.70 8.03
CA ARG A 103 24.50 21.51 7.27
C ARG A 103 23.58 20.60 8.09
N ALA A 104 23.93 20.32 9.34
CA ALA A 104 23.12 19.52 10.26
C ALA A 104 21.73 20.14 10.46
N SER A 105 21.66 21.45 10.65
CA SER A 105 20.38 22.17 10.79
C SER A 105 19.48 22.01 9.54
N ARG A 106 20.05 22.18 8.35
CA ARG A 106 19.29 21.98 7.10
C ARG A 106 18.84 20.54 6.91
N LEU A 107 19.70 19.57 7.22
CA LEU A 107 19.36 18.14 7.13
C LEU A 107 18.28 17.75 8.14
N SER A 108 18.32 18.30 9.36
CA SER A 108 17.26 18.12 10.36
C SER A 108 15.90 18.60 9.87
N ALA A 109 15.84 19.80 9.30
CA ALA A 109 14.59 20.32 8.74
C ALA A 109 14.07 19.48 7.55
N SER A 110 14.98 19.02 6.69
CA SER A 110 14.62 18.13 5.58
C SER A 110 14.12 16.78 6.07
N LEU A 111 14.74 16.22 7.11
CA LEU A 111 14.35 14.96 7.72
C LEU A 111 12.95 15.05 8.35
N GLU A 112 12.66 16.13 9.07
CA GLU A 112 11.35 16.38 9.65
C GLU A 112 10.25 16.42 8.55
N GLN A 113 10.52 17.14 7.48
CA GLN A 113 9.60 17.20 6.34
C GLN A 113 9.38 15.82 5.66
N VAL A 114 10.44 15.04 5.51
CA VAL A 114 10.35 13.68 4.94
C VAL A 114 9.54 12.76 5.84
N ILE A 115 9.71 12.84 7.16
CA ILE A 115 8.96 12.04 8.15
C ILE A 115 7.45 12.38 8.07
N GLU A 116 7.11 13.67 8.03
CA GLU A 116 5.71 14.11 7.90
C GLU A 116 5.08 13.59 6.59
N GLN A 117 5.78 13.77 5.46
CA GLN A 117 5.33 13.28 4.15
C GLN A 117 5.17 11.76 4.12
N LEU A 118 6.06 11.04 4.78
CA LEU A 118 6.01 9.58 4.88
C LEU A 118 4.74 9.13 5.64
N GLY A 119 4.44 9.75 6.79
CA GLY A 119 3.23 9.45 7.56
C GLY A 119 1.95 9.70 6.76
N ASP A 120 1.92 10.77 5.96
CA ASP A 120 0.79 11.06 5.07
C ASP A 120 0.64 10.04 3.95
N LEU A 121 1.76 9.60 3.36
CA LEU A 121 1.76 8.56 2.32
C LEU A 121 1.33 7.20 2.85
N GLU A 122 1.80 6.81 4.04
CA GLU A 122 1.40 5.58 4.71
C GLU A 122 -0.11 5.52 4.94
N ARG A 123 -0.68 6.58 5.51
CA ARG A 123 -2.12 6.67 5.76
C ARG A 123 -2.91 6.52 4.46
N LYS A 124 -2.52 7.21 3.39
CA LYS A 124 -3.17 7.12 2.07
C LYS A 124 -3.02 5.74 1.45
N TYR A 125 -1.88 5.09 1.62
CA TYR A 125 -1.66 3.73 1.14
C TYR A 125 -2.57 2.73 1.86
N GLU A 126 -2.73 2.83 3.18
CA GLU A 126 -3.66 1.99 3.92
C GLU A 126 -5.12 2.23 3.50
N GLU A 127 -5.53 3.49 3.30
CA GLU A 127 -6.85 3.80 2.74
C GLU A 127 -7.07 3.16 1.35
N MET A 128 -6.05 3.15 0.49
CA MET A 128 -6.13 2.49 -0.83
C MET A 128 -6.32 0.99 -0.67
N LYS A 129 -5.60 0.33 0.23
CA LYS A 129 -5.74 -1.11 0.52
C LYS A 129 -7.15 -1.45 1.01
N HIS A 130 -7.69 -0.67 1.95
CA HIS A 130 -9.05 -0.87 2.44
C HIS A 130 -10.08 -0.74 1.33
N LYS A 131 -9.99 0.30 0.50
CA LYS A 131 -10.90 0.49 -0.65
C LYS A 131 -10.80 -0.63 -1.67
N LEU A 132 -9.58 -1.10 -1.93
CA LEU A 132 -9.36 -2.24 -2.82
C LEU A 132 -10.05 -3.50 -2.28
N LYS A 133 -9.93 -3.75 -0.97
CA LYS A 133 -10.62 -4.85 -0.29
C LYS A 133 -12.15 -4.75 -0.42
N ASP A 134 -12.70 -3.56 -0.19
CA ASP A 134 -14.14 -3.32 -0.33
C ASP A 134 -14.63 -3.56 -1.77
N MET A 135 -13.83 -3.18 -2.76
CA MET A 135 -14.15 -3.45 -4.17
C MET A 135 -14.13 -4.96 -4.48
N HIS A 136 -13.20 -5.72 -3.90
CA HIS A 136 -13.19 -7.18 -4.02
C HIS A 136 -14.45 -7.82 -3.42
N LEU A 137 -14.88 -7.36 -2.23
CA LEU A 137 -16.11 -7.84 -1.59
C LEU A 137 -17.34 -7.53 -2.44
N ARG A 138 -17.45 -6.32 -2.99
CA ARG A 138 -18.54 -5.94 -3.90
C ARG A 138 -18.56 -6.80 -5.17
N ARG A 139 -17.37 -7.12 -5.71
CA ARG A 139 -17.27 -8.04 -6.85
C ARG A 139 -17.84 -9.43 -6.49
N MET A 140 -17.49 -9.96 -5.32
CA MET A 140 -18.02 -11.27 -4.87
C MET A 140 -19.53 -11.24 -4.72
N ASP A 141 -20.10 -10.20 -4.11
CA ASP A 141 -21.55 -10.03 -4.00
C ASP A 141 -22.24 -10.01 -5.38
N LEU A 142 -21.69 -9.23 -6.33
CA LEU A 142 -22.23 -9.17 -7.68
C LEU A 142 -22.15 -10.52 -8.41
N MET A 143 -21.03 -11.24 -8.27
CA MET A 143 -20.89 -12.58 -8.83
C MET A 143 -21.89 -13.56 -8.23
N GLY A 144 -22.10 -13.50 -6.90
CA GLY A 144 -23.11 -14.31 -6.23
C GLY A 144 -24.51 -14.05 -6.77
N ARG A 145 -24.90 -12.79 -6.91
CA ARG A 145 -26.22 -12.40 -7.47
C ARG A 145 -26.37 -12.83 -8.94
N GLU A 146 -25.31 -12.67 -9.75
CA GLU A 146 -25.34 -13.12 -11.14
C GLU A 146 -25.53 -14.65 -11.24
N ASN A 147 -24.81 -15.41 -10.40
CA ASN A 147 -24.93 -16.86 -10.38
C ASN A 147 -26.35 -17.31 -9.98
N VAL A 148 -26.95 -16.71 -8.96
CA VAL A 148 -28.34 -16.98 -8.54
C VAL A 148 -29.31 -16.64 -9.67
N THR A 149 -29.13 -15.49 -10.34
CA THR A 149 -30.00 -15.09 -11.45
C THR A 149 -29.88 -16.07 -12.61
N ARG A 150 -28.68 -16.48 -12.99
CA ARG A 150 -28.44 -17.49 -14.03
C ARG A 150 -29.01 -18.85 -13.67
N ALA A 151 -28.90 -19.27 -12.41
CA ALA A 151 -29.49 -20.50 -11.90
C ALA A 151 -31.03 -20.46 -12.04
N ASN A 152 -31.66 -19.38 -11.58
CA ASN A 152 -33.12 -19.19 -11.68
C ASN A 152 -33.61 -19.20 -13.12
N ILE A 153 -32.89 -18.53 -14.04
CA ILE A 153 -33.26 -18.58 -15.48
C ILE A 153 -33.19 -20.01 -16.02
N ARG A 154 -32.16 -20.79 -15.67
CA ARG A 154 -32.00 -22.16 -16.11
C ARG A 154 -33.06 -23.09 -15.49
N ILE A 155 -33.38 -22.90 -14.22
CA ILE A 155 -34.42 -23.64 -13.51
C ILE A 155 -35.77 -23.38 -14.21
N ASN A 156 -36.13 -22.13 -14.48
CA ASN A 156 -37.36 -21.77 -15.17
C ASN A 156 -37.41 -22.36 -16.59
N GLN A 157 -36.30 -22.30 -17.34
CA GLN A 157 -36.21 -22.94 -18.66
C GLN A 157 -36.41 -24.46 -18.63
N VAL A 158 -36.02 -25.12 -17.55
CA VAL A 158 -36.24 -26.58 -17.38
C VAL A 158 -37.65 -26.89 -16.94
N LEU A 159 -38.23 -26.03 -16.06
CA LEU A 159 -39.61 -26.20 -15.59
C LEU A 159 -40.64 -25.90 -16.68
N ASP A 160 -40.34 -24.93 -17.56
CA ASP A 160 -41.20 -24.58 -18.70
C ASP A 160 -41.11 -25.61 -19.87
N SER A 161 -39.98 -26.33 -19.98
CA SER A 161 -39.82 -27.43 -20.92
C SER A 161 -40.25 -28.76 -20.26
N ASN A 162 -41.49 -29.12 -20.47
CA ASN A 162 -42.18 -30.28 -19.90
C ASN A 162 -41.61 -31.65 -20.30
N THR A 163 -40.29 -31.83 -20.43
CA THR A 163 -39.65 -33.09 -20.76
C THR A 163 -38.20 -33.21 -20.23
N TYR A 164 -37.93 -34.27 -19.44
CA TYR A 164 -36.64 -34.80 -18.98
C TYR A 164 -36.09 -34.32 -17.62
N SER A 165 -36.48 -35.07 -16.57
CA SER A 165 -36.10 -34.82 -15.19
C SER A 165 -34.68 -35.27 -14.75
N ASP A 166 -33.98 -36.08 -15.54
CA ASP A 166 -32.73 -36.74 -15.08
C ASP A 166 -31.43 -35.99 -15.39
N LYS A 167 -31.42 -35.16 -16.41
CA LYS A 167 -30.24 -34.31 -16.74
C LYS A 167 -30.11 -33.05 -15.91
N SER A 168 -31.14 -32.67 -15.19
CA SER A 168 -31.16 -31.43 -14.37
C SER A 168 -30.38 -31.60 -13.07
N TYR A 169 -30.40 -32.77 -12.43
CA TYR A 169 -29.74 -33.03 -11.15
C TYR A 169 -28.21 -33.05 -11.26
N SER A 170 -27.67 -33.57 -12.37
CA SER A 170 -26.23 -33.55 -12.64
C SER A 170 -25.67 -32.14 -12.77
N LYS A 171 -26.41 -31.25 -13.43
CA LYS A 171 -25.98 -29.83 -13.63
C LYS A 171 -26.05 -28.98 -12.36
N PHE A 172 -26.95 -29.30 -11.41
CA PHE A 172 -26.99 -28.67 -10.11
C PHE A 172 -25.72 -28.96 -9.30
N LYS A 173 -25.27 -30.19 -9.31
CA LYS A 173 -24.06 -30.64 -8.62
C LYS A 173 -22.78 -30.00 -9.20
N ASP A 174 -22.77 -29.76 -10.51
CA ASP A 174 -21.65 -29.07 -11.17
C ASP A 174 -21.58 -27.57 -10.81
N ILE A 175 -22.73 -26.92 -10.62
CA ILE A 175 -22.82 -25.52 -10.18
C ILE A 175 -22.39 -25.38 -8.70
N GLU A 176 -22.82 -26.29 -7.82
CA GLU A 176 -22.47 -26.33 -6.42
C GLU A 176 -20.94 -26.53 -6.25
N ASN A 177 -20.36 -27.49 -6.94
CA ASN A 177 -18.92 -27.73 -6.97
C ASN A 177 -18.11 -26.55 -7.55
N TYR A 178 -18.67 -25.76 -8.46
CA TYR A 178 -18.04 -24.57 -9.01
C TYR A 178 -18.04 -23.42 -8.00
N LEU A 179 -19.14 -23.23 -7.25
CA LEU A 179 -19.26 -22.23 -6.19
C LEU A 179 -18.27 -22.51 -5.03
N ASP A 180 -18.17 -23.77 -4.60
CA ASP A 180 -17.23 -24.21 -3.56
C ASP A 180 -15.77 -23.96 -3.96
N ARG A 181 -15.41 -24.22 -5.23
CA ARG A 181 -14.05 -23.91 -5.74
C ARG A 181 -13.74 -22.42 -5.76
N LEU A 182 -14.71 -21.59 -6.14
CA LEU A 182 -14.59 -20.13 -6.13
C LEU A 182 -14.41 -19.59 -4.72
N GLU A 183 -15.18 -20.08 -3.76
CA GLU A 183 -15.08 -19.69 -2.36
C GLU A 183 -13.71 -20.07 -1.78
N HIS A 184 -13.21 -21.29 -2.04
CA HIS A 184 -11.88 -21.74 -1.63
C HIS A 184 -10.75 -20.92 -2.28
N GLN A 185 -10.88 -20.54 -3.55
CA GLN A 185 -9.86 -19.78 -4.26
C GLN A 185 -9.79 -18.32 -3.80
N VAL A 186 -10.93 -17.73 -3.45
CA VAL A 186 -11.02 -16.36 -2.89
C VAL A 186 -10.48 -16.33 -1.46
N ASN A 187 -10.84 -17.29 -0.61
CA ASN A 187 -10.34 -17.37 0.76
C ASN A 187 -8.82 -17.60 0.81
N SER A 188 -8.27 -18.46 -0.03
CA SER A 188 -6.83 -18.77 -0.01
C SER A 188 -5.94 -17.60 -0.46
N SER A 189 -6.38 -16.78 -1.40
CA SER A 189 -5.65 -15.58 -1.83
C SER A 189 -5.75 -14.42 -0.83
N PHE A 190 -6.81 -14.40 -0.03
CA PHE A 190 -7.10 -13.40 0.97
C PHE A 190 -6.21 -13.52 2.22
N TYR A 191 -5.97 -14.76 2.69
CA TYR A 191 -5.13 -15.03 3.88
C TYR A 191 -3.64 -14.75 3.70
N ARG A 192 -3.13 -14.63 2.46
CA ARG A 192 -1.70 -14.45 2.21
C ARG A 192 -1.19 -13.00 2.30
N ASN A 193 -2.07 -12.00 2.30
CA ASN A 193 -1.69 -10.57 2.21
C ASN A 193 -2.30 -9.68 3.29
N THR A 194 -2.72 -10.24 4.42
CA THR A 194 -3.40 -9.48 5.47
C THR A 194 -2.43 -8.93 6.53
N ILE A 195 -2.90 -7.95 7.30
CA ILE A 195 -2.29 -7.42 8.54
C ILE A 195 -1.81 -8.56 9.46
N ASP A 196 -2.54 -9.68 9.50
CA ASP A 196 -2.21 -10.86 10.30
C ASP A 196 -0.85 -11.46 9.94
N SER A 197 -0.46 -11.48 8.67
CA SER A 197 0.86 -11.95 8.26
C SER A 197 1.98 -11.00 8.71
N ARG A 198 1.70 -9.71 8.76
CA ARG A 198 2.65 -8.66 9.18
C ARG A 198 2.78 -8.61 10.71
N ILE A 199 1.66 -8.78 11.43
CA ILE A 199 1.67 -8.92 12.89
C ILE A 199 2.43 -10.18 13.30
N ALA A 200 2.19 -11.31 12.63
CA ALA A 200 2.93 -12.56 12.88
C ALA A 200 4.43 -12.43 12.60
N GLN A 201 4.82 -11.59 11.64
CA GLN A 201 6.23 -11.29 11.36
C GLN A 201 6.84 -10.43 12.44
N ILE A 202 6.15 -9.39 12.90
CA ILE A 202 6.55 -8.53 14.02
C ILE A 202 6.65 -9.33 15.33
N GLU A 203 5.68 -10.20 15.63
CA GLU A 203 5.74 -11.08 16.79
C GLU A 203 6.95 -12.03 16.74
N LYS A 204 7.32 -12.49 15.54
CA LYS A 204 8.49 -13.35 15.36
C LYS A 204 9.81 -12.58 15.55
N GLU A 205 9.86 -11.34 15.10
CA GLU A 205 11.00 -10.43 15.29
C GLU A 205 11.16 -10.06 16.77
N MET A 206 10.08 -9.72 17.47
CA MET A 206 10.10 -9.44 18.92
C MET A 206 10.59 -10.64 19.74
N LYS A 207 10.13 -11.86 19.42
CA LYS A 207 10.61 -13.08 20.07
C LYS A 207 12.08 -13.40 19.82
N LEU A 208 12.59 -13.01 18.64
CA LEU A 208 14.02 -13.15 18.29
C LEU A 208 14.90 -12.15 19.02
N GLU A 209 14.39 -10.95 19.30
CA GLU A 209 15.09 -9.93 20.09
C GLU A 209 15.10 -10.27 21.57
N GLU A 210 14.00 -10.77 22.12
CA GLU A 210 13.94 -11.27 23.50
C GLU A 210 14.89 -12.45 23.75
N SER A 211 15.05 -13.35 22.76
CA SER A 211 15.98 -14.50 22.86
C SER A 211 17.45 -14.13 22.72
N LYS A 212 17.79 -12.92 22.26
CA LYS A 212 19.17 -12.39 22.19
C LYS A 212 19.56 -11.56 23.40
N SER A 213 18.61 -11.25 24.28
CA SER A 213 18.81 -10.43 25.48
C SER A 213 19.00 -11.26 26.76
N ILE A 214 19.01 -12.58 26.65
CA ILE A 214 19.32 -13.55 27.72
C ILE A 214 20.66 -14.23 27.40
#